data_383c9eb45c1897e513524daa13c97221
#
_entry.id   383c9eb45c1897e513524daa13c97221
#
_cell.length_a   1.000
_cell.length_b   1.000
_cell.length_c   1.000
_cell.angle_alpha   90.00
_cell.angle_beta   90.00
_cell.angle_gamma   90.00
#
_symmetry.space_group_name_H-M   'P 1'
#
loop_
_entity.id
_entity.type
_entity.pdbx_description
1 polymer ?
#
loop_
_entity_poly.entity_id
_entity_poly.type
_entity_poly.pdbx_seq_one_letter_code
_entity_poly.pdbx_strand_id
1 'polypeptide(L)'
;LECVANKLTNLNIENNIELLELYCYDNEIKALDISKNIDLENLTCYKNKLDSLNTSKNKNLKYLYCSQNELTSLDVTKNTELVRLYCGENRLTSLDVSKNTKLKELDWSNQKKSTSTGGSSGSGGGSLSTNEESSEPTSTPSKEKLTGADRNETSVKISQKGWNKADNIVLINDSSISDALSATPFAKSKDAPILLTKNNNLNKLTEKEINRLEAKNVYIVGGLKSVDEKVVSDLKKKGLNVIRISGNDRYETSIKLAKELDKNSNLSKVVVVNGEKGLADAVSMGAISAKEEMPILLTNQNDDMKDIKDLIANKNISKSYVIGGESLFNNKEVNNTLPSVTKIAGSDRTETNSKVISHFYSKDTLNDLYVAKNGMNKQDDLVDALSVGVLAGKTESPVVLVGNGLDNSQKEFIKNKKFKNITQIGGNGNEKAFNEVENLVK
;
A
#
# COMPACT_ATOMS: atom_id res chain seq x y z
N LEU A 1 -20.49 -3.70 -15.73
CA LEU A 1 -20.67 -2.44 -16.46
C LEU A 1 -19.67 -1.41 -15.99
N GLU A 2 -19.01 -0.75 -16.95
CA GLU A 2 -18.03 0.31 -16.65
C GLU A 2 -18.34 1.55 -17.48
N CYS A 3 -18.49 2.70 -16.80
CA CYS A 3 -18.76 4.01 -17.42
C CYS A 3 -18.04 5.14 -16.65
N VAL A 4 -16.79 4.89 -16.35
CA VAL A 4 -15.89 5.68 -15.49
C VAL A 4 -15.41 6.96 -16.17
N ALA A 5 -15.13 8.03 -15.38
CA ALA A 5 -14.48 9.26 -15.80
C ALA A 5 -15.15 9.93 -17.02
N ASN A 6 -16.47 10.05 -16.97
CA ASN A 6 -17.29 10.76 -17.94
C ASN A 6 -17.94 11.98 -17.26
N LYS A 7 -18.87 12.60 -17.93
CA LYS A 7 -19.68 13.70 -17.37
C LYS A 7 -21.16 13.30 -17.26
N LEU A 8 -21.40 12.02 -16.91
CA LEU A 8 -22.75 11.50 -16.79
C LEU A 8 -23.46 12.14 -15.60
N THR A 9 -24.64 12.72 -15.85
CA THR A 9 -25.50 13.28 -14.80
C THR A 9 -26.57 12.31 -14.35
N ASN A 10 -26.81 11.26 -15.13
CA ASN A 10 -27.76 10.18 -14.87
C ASN A 10 -27.22 8.86 -15.44
N LEU A 11 -27.59 7.74 -14.82
CA LEU A 11 -27.28 6.41 -15.30
C LEU A 11 -28.48 5.49 -15.05
N ASN A 12 -29.15 5.06 -16.14
CA ASN A 12 -30.25 4.10 -16.06
C ASN A 12 -29.73 2.67 -16.29
N ILE A 13 -29.88 1.83 -15.29
CA ILE A 13 -29.45 0.42 -15.27
C ILE A 13 -30.59 -0.53 -14.89
N GLU A 14 -31.84 -0.07 -14.94
CA GLU A 14 -33.01 -0.86 -14.50
C GLU A 14 -33.19 -2.17 -15.27
N ASN A 15 -32.77 -2.20 -16.55
CA ASN A 15 -32.85 -3.38 -17.40
C ASN A 15 -31.63 -4.30 -17.32
N ASN A 16 -30.56 -3.90 -16.59
CA ASN A 16 -29.35 -4.69 -16.41
C ASN A 16 -29.46 -5.55 -15.15
N ILE A 17 -30.50 -6.37 -15.06
CA ILE A 17 -30.86 -7.10 -13.81
C ILE A 17 -29.81 -8.11 -13.36
N GLU A 18 -29.00 -8.64 -14.28
CA GLU A 18 -27.92 -9.61 -14.01
C GLU A 18 -26.57 -8.95 -13.64
N LEU A 19 -26.59 -7.65 -13.31
CA LEU A 19 -25.37 -6.89 -13.06
C LEU A 19 -24.73 -7.31 -11.73
N LEU A 20 -23.52 -7.87 -11.81
CA LEU A 20 -22.72 -8.25 -10.64
C LEU A 20 -21.79 -7.11 -10.19
N GLU A 21 -21.31 -6.31 -11.15
CA GLU A 21 -20.33 -5.26 -10.89
C GLU A 21 -20.68 -3.98 -11.65
N LEU A 22 -20.68 -2.85 -10.94
CA LEU A 22 -20.91 -1.51 -11.50
C LEU A 22 -19.78 -0.56 -11.10
N TYR A 23 -19.11 -0.01 -12.12
CA TYR A 23 -18.07 1.00 -11.99
C TYR A 23 -18.53 2.27 -12.70
N CYS A 24 -19.01 3.27 -11.93
CA CYS A 24 -19.51 4.55 -12.44
C CYS A 24 -18.90 5.75 -11.72
N TYR A 25 -17.71 5.57 -11.16
CA TYR A 25 -17.01 6.63 -10.45
C TYR A 25 -16.49 7.74 -11.38
N ASP A 26 -16.16 8.90 -10.78
CA ASP A 26 -15.67 10.10 -11.49
C ASP A 26 -16.65 10.57 -12.59
N ASN A 27 -17.88 10.84 -12.14
CA ASN A 27 -18.97 11.38 -12.96
C ASN A 27 -19.71 12.50 -12.21
N GLU A 28 -20.85 12.95 -12.72
CA GLU A 28 -21.71 13.98 -12.13
C GLU A 28 -23.11 13.44 -11.75
N ILE A 29 -23.19 12.14 -11.42
CA ILE A 29 -24.45 11.44 -11.13
C ILE A 29 -25.01 11.95 -9.80
N LYS A 30 -26.27 12.41 -9.81
CA LYS A 30 -26.97 12.92 -8.62
C LYS A 30 -27.84 11.87 -7.94
N ALA A 31 -28.38 10.93 -8.71
CA ALA A 31 -29.19 9.82 -8.20
C ALA A 31 -28.82 8.53 -8.94
N LEU A 32 -28.71 7.43 -8.22
CA LEU A 32 -28.38 6.11 -8.75
C LEU A 32 -29.36 5.08 -8.17
N ASP A 33 -30.26 4.57 -8.99
CA ASP A 33 -31.16 3.48 -8.60
C ASP A 33 -30.57 2.13 -8.97
N ILE A 34 -30.24 1.35 -7.95
CA ILE A 34 -29.69 -0.02 -8.05
C ILE A 34 -30.69 -1.07 -7.56
N SER A 35 -31.95 -0.70 -7.35
CA SER A 35 -32.96 -1.56 -6.70
C SER A 35 -33.33 -2.79 -7.52
N LYS A 36 -33.11 -2.77 -8.85
CA LYS A 36 -33.35 -3.90 -9.76
C LYS A 36 -32.12 -4.81 -9.92
N ASN A 37 -30.93 -4.33 -9.57
CA ASN A 37 -29.65 -5.06 -9.72
C ASN A 37 -29.36 -5.85 -8.44
N ILE A 38 -30.24 -6.78 -8.09
CA ILE A 38 -30.24 -7.46 -6.78
C ILE A 38 -29.03 -8.36 -6.56
N ASP A 39 -28.37 -8.81 -7.62
CA ASP A 39 -27.19 -9.66 -7.59
C ASP A 39 -25.87 -8.87 -7.53
N LEU A 40 -25.94 -7.54 -7.41
CA LEU A 40 -24.76 -6.68 -7.38
C LEU A 40 -23.86 -7.02 -6.19
N GLU A 41 -22.60 -7.40 -6.50
CA GLU A 41 -21.56 -7.73 -5.55
C GLU A 41 -20.57 -6.58 -5.34
N ASN A 42 -20.32 -5.79 -6.39
CA ASN A 42 -19.38 -4.66 -6.37
C ASN A 42 -20.04 -3.40 -6.91
N LEU A 43 -20.12 -2.36 -6.08
CA LEU A 43 -20.54 -1.03 -6.47
C LEU A 43 -19.43 -0.02 -6.20
N THR A 44 -18.91 0.56 -7.29
CA THR A 44 -17.90 1.61 -7.25
C THR A 44 -18.46 2.88 -7.88
N CYS A 45 -18.97 3.78 -7.02
CA CYS A 45 -19.64 5.03 -7.42
C CYS A 45 -19.05 6.27 -6.72
N TYR A 46 -17.82 6.19 -6.26
CA TYR A 46 -17.14 7.32 -5.62
C TYR A 46 -16.95 8.50 -6.60
N LYS A 47 -16.74 9.70 -6.03
CA LYS A 47 -16.54 10.94 -6.82
C LYS A 47 -17.67 11.18 -7.81
N ASN A 48 -18.87 11.34 -7.23
CA ASN A 48 -20.11 11.72 -7.90
C ASN A 48 -20.82 12.83 -7.07
N LYS A 49 -22.08 13.09 -7.34
CA LYS A 49 -22.93 14.07 -6.65
C LYS A 49 -24.13 13.41 -5.99
N LEU A 50 -24.01 12.14 -5.56
CA LEU A 50 -25.10 11.39 -4.92
C LEU A 50 -25.42 11.99 -3.57
N ASP A 51 -26.67 12.41 -3.36
CA ASP A 51 -27.20 12.87 -2.07
C ASP A 51 -27.77 11.73 -1.23
N SER A 52 -28.12 10.64 -1.86
CA SER A 52 -28.68 9.42 -1.26
C SER A 52 -28.25 8.18 -2.05
N LEU A 53 -28.17 7.04 -1.35
CA LEU A 53 -27.88 5.74 -1.96
C LEU A 53 -28.61 4.64 -1.17
N ASN A 54 -29.57 3.96 -1.82
CA ASN A 54 -30.32 2.88 -1.22
C ASN A 54 -29.77 1.52 -1.63
N THR A 55 -29.08 0.83 -0.72
CA THR A 55 -28.47 -0.49 -0.94
C THR A 55 -29.31 -1.65 -0.39
N SER A 56 -30.51 -1.40 0.15
CA SER A 56 -31.31 -2.38 0.91
C SER A 56 -31.73 -3.63 0.12
N LYS A 57 -31.77 -3.56 -1.21
CA LYS A 57 -32.09 -4.69 -2.11
C LYS A 57 -30.86 -5.50 -2.53
N ASN A 58 -29.66 -4.92 -2.43
CA ASN A 58 -28.40 -5.51 -2.89
C ASN A 58 -27.72 -6.32 -1.78
N LYS A 59 -28.37 -7.39 -1.33
CA LYS A 59 -27.92 -8.19 -0.18
C LYS A 59 -26.59 -8.92 -0.41
N ASN A 60 -26.24 -9.14 -1.69
CA ASN A 60 -25.00 -9.80 -2.10
C ASN A 60 -23.79 -8.85 -2.16
N LEU A 61 -23.98 -7.55 -1.83
CA LEU A 61 -22.93 -6.54 -1.92
C LEU A 61 -21.77 -6.85 -0.97
N LYS A 62 -20.59 -7.09 -1.56
CA LYS A 62 -19.32 -7.37 -0.87
C LYS A 62 -18.42 -6.15 -0.80
N TYR A 63 -18.46 -5.30 -1.84
CA TYR A 63 -17.61 -4.13 -1.99
C TYR A 63 -18.45 -2.91 -2.32
N LEU A 64 -18.42 -1.90 -1.44
CA LEU A 64 -19.11 -0.64 -1.64
C LEU A 64 -18.12 0.53 -1.51
N TYR A 65 -17.86 1.22 -2.63
CA TYR A 65 -16.99 2.38 -2.70
C TYR A 65 -17.83 3.59 -3.15
N CYS A 66 -18.32 4.36 -2.17
CA CYS A 66 -19.20 5.52 -2.39
C CYS A 66 -18.63 6.81 -1.77
N SER A 67 -17.32 6.87 -1.53
CA SER A 67 -16.64 8.07 -1.04
C SER A 67 -16.79 9.26 -1.98
N GLN A 68 -16.54 10.49 -1.49
CA GLN A 68 -16.57 11.71 -2.31
C GLN A 68 -17.92 11.89 -3.05
N ASN A 69 -18.97 11.83 -2.26
CA ASN A 69 -20.35 12.14 -2.68
C ASN A 69 -20.97 13.18 -1.72
N GLU A 70 -22.27 13.31 -1.72
CA GLU A 70 -23.03 14.23 -0.86
C GLU A 70 -23.99 13.49 0.07
N LEU A 71 -23.76 12.19 0.34
CA LEU A 71 -24.63 11.35 1.16
C LEU A 71 -24.77 11.91 2.58
N THR A 72 -26.00 12.11 3.01
CA THR A 72 -26.32 12.56 4.38
C THR A 72 -26.62 11.40 5.32
N SER A 73 -26.98 10.25 4.79
CA SER A 73 -27.19 8.99 5.49
C SER A 73 -26.81 7.81 4.59
N LEU A 74 -26.43 6.69 5.20
CA LEU A 74 -26.15 5.45 4.50
C LEU A 74 -26.55 4.28 5.42
N ASP A 75 -27.56 3.50 5.02
CA ASP A 75 -27.96 2.28 5.70
C ASP A 75 -27.38 1.05 5.00
N VAL A 76 -26.45 0.37 5.65
CA VAL A 76 -25.82 -0.87 5.17
C VAL A 76 -26.22 -2.09 6.01
N THR A 77 -27.20 -1.95 6.91
CA THR A 77 -27.61 -3.03 7.83
C THR A 77 -28.14 -4.28 7.12
N LYS A 78 -28.59 -4.15 5.86
CA LYS A 78 -29.05 -5.28 5.02
C LYS A 78 -27.95 -5.91 4.17
N ASN A 79 -26.77 -5.28 4.08
CA ASN A 79 -25.65 -5.74 3.28
C ASN A 79 -24.67 -6.56 4.14
N THR A 80 -25.14 -7.67 4.69
CA THR A 80 -24.39 -8.50 5.66
C THR A 80 -23.16 -9.19 5.05
N GLU A 81 -23.07 -9.23 3.72
CA GLU A 81 -21.92 -9.76 2.98
C GLU A 81 -20.79 -8.74 2.78
N LEU A 82 -20.95 -7.48 3.21
CA LEU A 82 -19.92 -6.45 3.03
C LEU A 82 -18.60 -6.85 3.67
N VAL A 83 -17.55 -6.79 2.84
CA VAL A 83 -16.16 -7.01 3.19
C VAL A 83 -15.39 -5.69 3.24
N ARG A 84 -15.72 -4.76 2.33
CA ARG A 84 -15.13 -3.41 2.27
C ARG A 84 -16.21 -2.36 2.10
N LEU A 85 -16.13 -1.31 2.92
CA LEU A 85 -17.00 -0.14 2.86
C LEU A 85 -16.18 1.14 2.90
N TYR A 86 -16.15 1.88 1.80
CA TYR A 86 -15.50 3.18 1.70
C TYR A 86 -16.55 4.24 1.40
N CYS A 87 -16.91 5.02 2.42
CA CYS A 87 -17.92 6.08 2.36
C CYS A 87 -17.40 7.41 2.95
N GLY A 88 -16.09 7.59 2.99
CA GLY A 88 -15.46 8.84 3.42
C GLY A 88 -15.81 10.03 2.53
N GLU A 89 -15.53 11.25 2.99
CA GLU A 89 -15.76 12.49 2.23
C GLU A 89 -17.21 12.67 1.74
N ASN A 90 -18.18 12.26 2.56
CA ASN A 90 -19.63 12.49 2.40
C ASN A 90 -20.12 13.51 3.44
N ARG A 91 -21.40 13.49 3.79
CA ARG A 91 -22.03 14.31 4.83
C ARG A 91 -22.72 13.44 5.89
N LEU A 92 -22.20 12.22 6.12
CA LEU A 92 -22.79 11.28 7.09
C LEU A 92 -22.55 11.79 8.51
N THR A 93 -23.58 11.76 9.34
CA THR A 93 -23.50 12.12 10.75
C THR A 93 -23.32 10.90 11.65
N SER A 94 -23.70 9.72 11.18
CA SER A 94 -23.53 8.41 11.85
C SER A 94 -23.48 7.30 10.81
N LEU A 95 -22.94 6.16 11.19
CA LEU A 95 -22.88 4.96 10.37
C LEU A 95 -23.00 3.73 11.28
N ASP A 96 -24.04 2.91 11.08
CA ASP A 96 -24.21 1.65 11.80
C ASP A 96 -23.70 0.47 10.95
N VAL A 97 -22.62 -0.15 11.37
CA VAL A 97 -22.03 -1.34 10.77
C VAL A 97 -22.17 -2.60 11.65
N SER A 98 -23.02 -2.55 12.69
CA SER A 98 -23.17 -3.63 13.66
C SER A 98 -23.62 -4.97 13.05
N LYS A 99 -24.27 -4.94 11.89
CA LYS A 99 -24.74 -6.13 11.15
C LYS A 99 -23.75 -6.62 10.09
N ASN A 100 -22.70 -5.86 9.80
CA ASN A 100 -21.72 -6.19 8.75
C ASN A 100 -20.55 -6.97 9.35
N THR A 101 -20.81 -8.15 9.90
CA THR A 101 -19.82 -8.94 10.67
C THR A 101 -18.66 -9.48 9.81
N LYS A 102 -18.79 -9.45 8.48
CA LYS A 102 -17.75 -9.82 7.52
C LYS A 102 -16.87 -8.63 7.11
N LEU A 103 -17.16 -7.42 7.60
CA LEU A 103 -16.45 -6.20 7.23
C LEU A 103 -15.00 -6.24 7.75
N LYS A 104 -14.05 -6.13 6.82
CA LYS A 104 -12.61 -6.15 7.08
C LYS A 104 -12.00 -4.76 6.96
N GLU A 105 -12.57 -3.92 6.11
CA GLU A 105 -12.04 -2.60 5.81
C GLU A 105 -13.19 -1.58 5.81
N LEU A 106 -13.03 -0.53 6.61
CA LEU A 106 -13.98 0.57 6.73
C LEU A 106 -13.24 1.91 6.63
N ASP A 107 -13.65 2.74 5.67
CA ASP A 107 -13.30 4.16 5.65
C ASP A 107 -14.59 5.00 5.59
N TRP A 108 -14.86 5.72 6.67
CA TRP A 108 -15.91 6.73 6.76
C TRP A 108 -15.37 8.08 7.25
N SER A 109 -14.09 8.33 7.02
CA SER A 109 -13.38 9.53 7.43
C SER A 109 -13.84 10.78 6.66
N ASN A 110 -13.44 11.96 7.15
CA ASN A 110 -13.58 13.26 6.46
C ASN A 110 -15.02 13.61 6.04
N GLN A 111 -16.01 13.37 6.89
CA GLN A 111 -17.39 13.77 6.60
C GLN A 111 -17.51 15.29 6.60
N LYS A 112 -18.11 15.87 5.53
CA LYS A 112 -18.33 17.31 5.38
C LYS A 112 -19.44 17.77 6.34
N LYS A 113 -19.25 18.88 7.06
CA LYS A 113 -20.32 19.45 7.89
C LYS A 113 -21.48 19.93 7.00
N SER A 114 -22.71 19.61 7.39
CA SER A 114 -23.92 20.10 6.71
C SER A 114 -24.01 21.62 6.85
N THR A 115 -23.95 22.35 5.76
CA THR A 115 -24.33 23.76 5.70
C THR A 115 -25.85 23.82 5.51
N SER A 116 -26.61 23.92 6.60
CA SER A 116 -28.05 24.20 6.53
C SER A 116 -28.24 25.68 6.20
N THR A 117 -28.65 25.96 4.94
CA THR A 117 -29.30 27.23 4.60
C THR A 117 -30.81 27.06 4.80
N GLY A 118 -31.37 27.79 5.76
CA GLY A 118 -32.83 27.81 5.94
C GLY A 118 -33.24 28.60 7.16
N GLY A 119 -33.72 29.77 6.97
CA GLY A 119 -33.87 30.93 7.80
C GLY A 119 -34.88 30.90 8.94
N SER A 120 -34.70 31.91 9.68
CA SER A 120 -35.65 32.84 10.35
C SER A 120 -36.01 32.61 11.82
N SER A 121 -35.57 33.56 12.54
CA SER A 121 -36.20 34.38 13.60
C SER A 121 -36.36 33.82 15.02
N GLY A 122 -35.72 34.56 15.93
CA GLY A 122 -36.21 34.69 17.31
C GLY A 122 -35.15 35.00 18.37
N SER A 123 -34.77 36.28 18.47
CA SER A 123 -34.46 37.09 19.64
C SER A 123 -33.92 36.46 20.95
N GLY A 124 -32.82 37.03 21.43
CA GLY A 124 -32.44 37.02 22.84
C GLY A 124 -30.95 37.07 23.18
N GLY A 125 -30.41 38.26 23.25
CA GLY A 125 -29.30 38.87 23.91
C GLY A 125 -28.17 38.08 24.60
N GLY A 126 -26.95 38.58 24.36
CA GLY A 126 -25.77 38.25 25.13
C GLY A 126 -24.47 38.41 24.37
N SER A 127 -23.96 39.62 24.34
CA SER A 127 -22.65 40.00 23.80
C SER A 127 -21.49 39.24 24.42
N LEU A 128 -20.62 38.69 23.62
CA LEU A 128 -19.16 38.81 23.80
C LEU A 128 -18.46 38.47 22.52
N SER A 129 -17.80 39.43 21.97
CA SER A 129 -16.96 39.37 20.78
C SER A 129 -15.71 38.50 20.99
N THR A 130 -15.47 37.55 20.13
CA THR A 130 -14.10 37.29 19.68
C THR A 130 -14.18 36.85 18.21
N ASN A 131 -13.53 37.63 17.37
CA ASN A 131 -13.24 37.29 16.00
C ASN A 131 -12.45 36.00 15.97
N GLU A 132 -13.00 34.92 15.43
CA GLU A 132 -12.21 33.82 14.91
C GLU A 132 -12.49 33.72 13.41
N GLU A 133 -11.53 34.25 12.66
CA GLU A 133 -11.31 33.92 11.28
C GLU A 133 -11.26 32.39 11.14
N SER A 134 -12.10 31.83 10.29
CA SER A 134 -12.05 30.42 9.90
C SER A 134 -10.83 30.14 9.05
N SER A 135 -9.67 30.00 9.71
CA SER A 135 -8.49 29.36 9.09
C SER A 135 -8.72 27.85 9.10
N GLU A 136 -8.67 27.21 7.91
CA GLU A 136 -8.41 25.77 7.82
C GLU A 136 -7.23 25.45 8.75
N PRO A 137 -7.30 24.42 9.60
CA PRO A 137 -6.14 24.02 10.38
C PRO A 137 -5.10 23.45 9.42
N THR A 138 -4.14 24.26 9.02
CA THR A 138 -2.85 23.81 8.51
C THR A 138 -2.10 23.17 9.67
N SER A 139 -2.51 21.95 10.06
CA SER A 139 -1.76 21.22 11.06
C SER A 139 -0.45 20.79 10.42
N THR A 140 0.65 21.39 10.88
CA THR A 140 2.00 20.91 10.56
C THR A 140 2.03 19.40 10.78
N PRO A 141 2.53 18.60 9.81
CA PRO A 141 2.56 17.15 9.95
C PRO A 141 3.32 16.72 11.20
N SER A 142 2.83 15.68 11.88
CA SER A 142 3.57 15.13 13.00
C SER A 142 4.89 14.51 12.52
N LYS A 143 5.92 14.59 13.34
CA LYS A 143 7.27 14.14 13.00
C LYS A 143 7.68 12.99 13.87
N GLU A 144 8.19 11.91 13.27
CA GLU A 144 8.60 10.72 13.97
C GLU A 144 9.94 10.19 13.43
N LYS A 145 10.65 9.47 14.29
CA LYS A 145 11.90 8.77 13.92
C LYS A 145 11.82 7.31 14.39
N LEU A 146 11.79 6.40 13.44
CA LEU A 146 11.92 4.97 13.67
C LEU A 146 13.37 4.57 13.38
N THR A 147 14.24 4.87 14.32
CA THR A 147 15.69 4.68 14.23
C THR A 147 16.18 3.84 15.40
N GLY A 148 16.79 2.68 15.12
CA GLY A 148 17.45 1.82 16.08
C GLY A 148 18.96 2.08 16.15
N ALA A 149 19.65 1.47 17.10
CA ALA A 149 21.11 1.43 17.17
C ALA A 149 21.70 0.66 15.96
N ASP A 150 20.94 -0.30 15.44
CA ASP A 150 21.22 -1.03 14.21
C ASP A 150 19.94 -1.29 13.40
N ARG A 151 20.11 -1.93 12.22
CA ARG A 151 18.98 -2.27 11.32
C ARG A 151 17.98 -3.26 11.94
N ASN A 152 18.46 -4.15 12.84
CA ASN A 152 17.57 -5.10 13.53
C ASN A 152 16.65 -4.35 14.49
N GLU A 153 17.16 -3.40 15.27
CA GLU A 153 16.35 -2.56 16.14
C GLU A 153 15.42 -1.66 15.35
N THR A 154 15.88 -1.11 14.21
CA THR A 154 15.02 -0.32 13.30
C THR A 154 13.84 -1.15 12.82
N SER A 155 14.05 -2.39 12.35
CA SER A 155 12.96 -3.26 11.89
C SER A 155 11.97 -3.61 13.02
N VAL A 156 12.45 -3.78 14.25
CA VAL A 156 11.62 -3.99 15.44
C VAL A 156 10.75 -2.74 15.73
N LYS A 157 11.31 -1.53 15.67
CA LYS A 157 10.54 -0.28 15.85
C LYS A 157 9.46 -0.10 14.79
N ILE A 158 9.77 -0.44 13.54
CA ILE A 158 8.79 -0.45 12.43
C ILE A 158 7.66 -1.46 12.74
N SER A 159 8.01 -2.66 13.20
CA SER A 159 7.05 -3.68 13.62
C SER A 159 6.15 -3.18 14.75
N GLN A 160 6.72 -2.59 15.79
CA GLN A 160 5.97 -2.03 16.93
C GLN A 160 5.02 -0.91 16.53
N LYS A 161 5.40 -0.11 15.53
CA LYS A 161 4.53 0.95 14.96
C LYS A 161 3.34 0.37 14.21
N GLY A 162 3.52 -0.71 13.46
CA GLY A 162 2.52 -1.25 12.54
C GLY A 162 1.65 -2.38 13.09
N TRP A 163 2.08 -3.04 14.17
CA TRP A 163 1.42 -4.25 14.70
C TRP A 163 1.44 -4.33 16.22
N ASN A 164 0.27 -4.37 16.84
CA ASN A 164 0.14 -4.72 18.24
C ASN A 164 0.33 -6.24 18.45
N LYS A 165 -0.24 -7.05 17.54
CA LYS A 165 -0.10 -8.52 17.43
C LYS A 165 -0.01 -8.90 15.98
N ALA A 166 0.64 -10.03 15.67
CA ALA A 166 0.69 -10.59 14.33
C ALA A 166 0.91 -12.11 14.40
N ASP A 167 -0.02 -12.90 13.86
CA ASP A 167 0.13 -14.35 13.79
C ASP A 167 1.30 -14.78 12.90
N ASN A 168 1.69 -13.94 11.95
CA ASN A 168 2.73 -14.20 10.96
C ASN A 168 3.83 -13.17 11.04
N ILE A 169 5.06 -13.60 10.81
CA ILE A 169 6.20 -12.71 10.53
C ILE A 169 6.95 -13.20 9.30
N VAL A 170 7.59 -12.28 8.60
CA VAL A 170 8.58 -12.59 7.56
C VAL A 170 9.95 -12.32 8.12
N LEU A 171 10.84 -13.32 8.09
CA LEU A 171 12.21 -13.24 8.59
C LEU A 171 13.19 -13.28 7.43
N ILE A 172 14.08 -12.28 7.37
CA ILE A 172 15.10 -12.14 6.33
C ILE A 172 16.49 -11.95 6.96
N ASN A 173 17.52 -12.17 6.15
CA ASN A 173 18.90 -11.89 6.57
C ASN A 173 19.16 -10.38 6.65
N ASP A 174 19.87 -9.95 7.70
CA ASP A 174 20.17 -8.53 7.96
C ASP A 174 21.30 -7.96 7.08
N SER A 175 22.08 -8.81 6.41
CA SER A 175 23.25 -8.44 5.60
C SER A 175 23.14 -8.84 4.13
N SER A 176 22.09 -9.56 3.74
CA SER A 176 21.87 -9.99 2.35
C SER A 176 20.38 -9.89 1.99
N ILE A 177 20.01 -8.78 1.36
CA ILE A 177 18.64 -8.47 1.02
C ILE A 177 18.22 -8.99 -0.36
N SER A 178 19.13 -9.54 -1.14
CA SER A 178 18.89 -9.89 -2.54
C SER A 178 17.74 -10.87 -2.73
N ASP A 179 17.58 -11.85 -1.84
CA ASP A 179 16.47 -12.79 -1.87
C ASP A 179 15.16 -12.16 -1.39
N ALA A 180 15.27 -11.11 -0.56
CA ALA A 180 14.14 -10.48 0.12
C ALA A 180 13.51 -9.31 -0.65
N LEU A 181 14.09 -8.89 -1.77
CA LEU A 181 13.60 -7.75 -2.57
C LEU A 181 12.13 -7.89 -2.99
N SER A 182 11.68 -9.12 -3.17
CA SER A 182 10.30 -9.46 -3.56
C SER A 182 9.40 -9.81 -2.38
N ALA A 183 9.90 -9.71 -1.13
CA ALA A 183 9.18 -10.18 0.06
C ALA A 183 8.03 -9.26 0.50
N THR A 184 8.12 -7.96 0.22
CA THR A 184 7.21 -6.94 0.76
C THR A 184 5.72 -7.19 0.41
N PRO A 185 5.33 -7.46 -0.85
CA PRO A 185 3.93 -7.74 -1.18
C PRO A 185 3.44 -9.05 -0.53
N PHE A 186 4.28 -10.08 -0.46
CA PHE A 186 3.97 -11.31 0.26
C PHE A 186 3.78 -11.07 1.77
N ALA A 187 4.68 -10.32 2.41
CA ALA A 187 4.58 -10.02 3.83
C ALA A 187 3.27 -9.25 4.13
N LYS A 188 2.90 -8.28 3.30
CA LYS A 188 1.63 -7.55 3.43
C LYS A 188 0.42 -8.47 3.29
N SER A 189 0.43 -9.42 2.34
CA SER A 189 -0.69 -10.37 2.15
C SER A 189 -0.90 -11.30 3.35
N LYS A 190 0.12 -11.48 4.19
CA LYS A 190 0.08 -12.24 5.45
C LYS A 190 -0.15 -11.36 6.68
N ASP A 191 -0.32 -10.05 6.50
CA ASP A 191 -0.30 -9.03 7.55
C ASP A 191 0.89 -9.21 8.50
N ALA A 192 2.07 -9.44 7.93
CA ALA A 192 3.28 -9.83 8.62
C ALA A 192 4.32 -8.71 8.60
N PRO A 193 4.86 -8.25 9.74
CA PRO A 193 6.05 -7.41 9.72
C PRO A 193 7.25 -8.17 9.15
N ILE A 194 8.17 -7.43 8.49
CA ILE A 194 9.48 -7.97 8.11
C ILE A 194 10.46 -7.72 9.25
N LEU A 195 10.98 -8.79 9.83
CA LEU A 195 12.01 -8.77 10.87
C LEU A 195 13.34 -9.31 10.35
N LEU A 196 14.41 -8.89 10.99
CA LEU A 196 15.77 -9.19 10.56
C LEU A 196 16.46 -10.20 11.49
N THR A 197 17.33 -11.03 10.92
CA THR A 197 18.19 -11.95 11.67
C THR A 197 19.56 -12.08 11.02
N LYS A 198 20.57 -12.50 11.79
CA LYS A 198 21.84 -12.94 11.24
C LYS A 198 21.70 -14.32 10.61
N ASN A 199 22.62 -14.69 9.74
CA ASN A 199 22.61 -15.98 9.06
C ASN A 199 22.47 -17.15 10.05
N ASN A 200 23.32 -17.25 11.06
CA ASN A 200 23.46 -18.41 11.94
C ASN A 200 22.98 -18.18 13.38
N ASN A 201 22.40 -17.02 13.66
CA ASN A 201 21.99 -16.67 15.03
C ASN A 201 20.78 -15.75 15.01
N LEU A 202 19.69 -16.20 15.62
CA LEU A 202 18.50 -15.39 15.80
C LEU A 202 18.83 -14.16 16.68
N ASN A 203 18.60 -12.97 16.15
CA ASN A 203 18.84 -11.73 16.89
C ASN A 203 17.94 -11.66 18.13
N LYS A 204 18.48 -11.31 19.28
CA LYS A 204 17.72 -11.24 20.55
C LYS A 204 16.58 -10.22 20.53
N LEU A 205 16.72 -9.09 19.80
CA LEU A 205 15.65 -8.10 19.66
C LEU A 205 14.53 -8.66 18.80
N THR A 206 14.87 -9.33 17.70
CA THR A 206 13.92 -10.04 16.83
C THR A 206 13.19 -11.13 17.59
N GLU A 207 13.88 -11.91 18.39
CA GLU A 207 13.28 -12.95 19.25
C GLU A 207 12.26 -12.36 20.24
N LYS A 208 12.61 -11.26 20.92
CA LYS A 208 11.70 -10.55 21.82
C LYS A 208 10.47 -10.02 21.08
N GLU A 209 10.66 -9.52 19.88
CA GLU A 209 9.58 -8.97 19.07
C GLU A 209 8.63 -10.07 18.57
N ILE A 210 9.15 -11.23 18.15
CA ILE A 210 8.34 -12.42 17.82
C ILE A 210 7.42 -12.79 18.99
N ASN A 211 7.98 -12.81 20.22
CA ASN A 211 7.21 -13.12 21.44
C ASN A 211 6.16 -12.03 21.73
N ARG A 212 6.51 -10.73 21.58
CA ARG A 212 5.58 -9.60 21.77
C ARG A 212 4.39 -9.66 20.83
N LEU A 213 4.64 -10.04 19.57
CA LEU A 213 3.62 -10.18 18.54
C LEU A 213 2.72 -11.41 18.77
N GLU A 214 3.10 -12.34 19.65
CA GLU A 214 2.43 -13.65 19.84
C GLU A 214 2.38 -14.44 18.52
N ALA A 215 3.45 -14.34 17.72
CA ALA A 215 3.51 -14.94 16.39
C ALA A 215 3.43 -16.47 16.46
N LYS A 216 2.74 -17.06 15.49
CA LYS A 216 2.59 -18.51 15.31
C LYS A 216 3.41 -19.04 14.15
N ASN A 217 3.51 -18.25 13.08
CA ASN A 217 4.17 -18.64 11.85
C ASN A 217 5.33 -17.70 11.52
N VAL A 218 6.45 -18.28 11.10
CA VAL A 218 7.64 -17.57 10.63
C VAL A 218 7.93 -17.99 9.20
N TYR A 219 7.80 -17.05 8.28
CA TYR A 219 8.16 -17.23 6.88
C TYR A 219 9.60 -16.74 6.67
N ILE A 220 10.52 -17.66 6.45
CA ILE A 220 11.92 -17.33 6.15
C ILE A 220 12.05 -17.17 4.65
N VAL A 221 12.47 -15.97 4.20
CA VAL A 221 12.75 -15.71 2.79
C VAL A 221 14.26 -15.77 2.56
N GLY A 222 14.65 -16.67 1.67
CA GLY A 222 16.03 -16.96 1.32
C GLY A 222 16.53 -18.34 1.72
N GLY A 223 17.57 -18.78 1.03
CA GLY A 223 18.18 -20.10 1.18
C GLY A 223 19.00 -20.26 2.48
N LEU A 224 19.65 -21.42 2.63
CA LEU A 224 20.49 -21.77 3.79
C LEU A 224 21.69 -20.82 3.96
N LYS A 225 22.22 -20.29 2.87
CA LYS A 225 23.29 -19.28 2.91
C LYS A 225 22.81 -17.93 3.47
N SER A 226 21.51 -17.64 3.34
CA SER A 226 20.87 -16.42 3.85
C SER A 226 20.48 -16.59 5.33
N VAL A 227 19.74 -17.66 5.66
CA VAL A 227 19.34 -18.00 7.05
C VAL A 227 19.58 -19.48 7.28
N ASP A 228 20.51 -19.80 8.16
CA ASP A 228 20.96 -21.16 8.46
C ASP A 228 19.88 -22.01 9.13
N GLU A 229 20.02 -23.35 9.04
CA GLU A 229 19.09 -24.30 9.66
C GLU A 229 19.11 -24.22 11.19
N LYS A 230 20.20 -23.72 11.79
CA LYS A 230 20.25 -23.47 13.22
C LYS A 230 19.18 -22.48 13.66
N VAL A 231 18.97 -21.37 12.92
CA VAL A 231 17.91 -20.39 13.22
C VAL A 231 16.52 -21.03 13.08
N VAL A 232 16.32 -21.85 12.05
CA VAL A 232 15.07 -22.63 11.87
C VAL A 232 14.81 -23.54 13.06
N SER A 233 15.84 -24.29 13.48
CA SER A 233 15.76 -25.20 14.63
C SER A 233 15.43 -24.46 15.92
N ASP A 234 16.07 -23.31 16.15
CA ASP A 234 15.85 -22.49 17.36
C ASP A 234 14.42 -21.92 17.40
N LEU A 235 13.87 -21.50 16.27
CA LEU A 235 12.47 -21.05 16.15
C LEU A 235 11.48 -22.21 16.38
N LYS A 236 11.73 -23.39 15.80
CA LYS A 236 10.89 -24.59 15.98
C LYS A 236 10.88 -25.06 17.44
N LYS A 237 12.02 -25.01 18.16
CA LYS A 237 12.09 -25.32 19.60
C LYS A 237 11.21 -24.42 20.46
N LYS A 238 10.88 -23.22 19.97
CA LYS A 238 9.99 -22.26 20.62
C LYS A 238 8.50 -22.48 20.26
N GLY A 239 8.19 -23.57 19.54
CA GLY A 239 6.83 -23.92 19.14
C GLY A 239 6.31 -23.17 17.92
N LEU A 240 7.18 -22.47 17.19
CA LEU A 240 6.80 -21.72 15.99
C LEU A 240 6.73 -22.64 14.77
N ASN A 241 5.71 -22.44 13.92
CA ASN A 241 5.64 -23.04 12.61
C ASN A 241 6.57 -22.27 11.67
N VAL A 242 7.61 -22.91 11.15
CA VAL A 242 8.61 -22.27 10.29
C VAL A 242 8.49 -22.78 8.86
N ILE A 243 8.26 -21.85 7.93
CA ILE A 243 8.07 -22.09 6.51
C ILE A 243 9.17 -21.33 5.75
N ARG A 244 9.99 -22.05 4.98
CA ARG A 244 11.02 -21.44 4.15
C ARG A 244 10.52 -21.24 2.73
N ILE A 245 10.72 -20.02 2.19
CA ILE A 245 10.46 -19.69 0.79
C ILE A 245 11.79 -19.29 0.17
N SER A 246 12.35 -20.16 -0.68
CA SER A 246 13.61 -19.92 -1.36
C SER A 246 13.71 -20.69 -2.67
N GLY A 247 14.34 -20.10 -3.67
CA GLY A 247 14.79 -20.73 -4.88
C GLY A 247 16.29 -21.08 -4.84
N ASN A 248 16.83 -21.52 -5.97
CA ASN A 248 18.26 -21.71 -6.16
C ASN A 248 18.99 -20.36 -6.18
N ASP A 249 18.28 -19.32 -6.59
CA ASP A 249 18.74 -17.93 -6.65
C ASP A 249 17.61 -16.95 -6.31
N ARG A 250 17.89 -15.65 -6.41
CA ARG A 250 16.93 -14.56 -6.16
C ARG A 250 15.77 -14.53 -7.16
N TYR A 251 16.03 -14.96 -8.39
CA TYR A 251 15.03 -14.98 -9.48
C TYR A 251 13.97 -16.04 -9.17
N GLU A 252 14.37 -17.27 -8.92
CA GLU A 252 13.47 -18.35 -8.52
C GLU A 252 12.78 -18.04 -7.18
N THR A 253 13.47 -17.40 -6.23
CA THR A 253 12.86 -16.94 -4.97
C THR A 253 11.73 -15.95 -5.24
N SER A 254 11.91 -15.00 -6.16
CA SER A 254 10.87 -14.04 -6.55
C SER A 254 9.64 -14.72 -7.15
N ILE A 255 9.84 -15.71 -8.00
CA ILE A 255 8.76 -16.53 -8.58
C ILE A 255 8.00 -17.31 -7.52
N LYS A 256 8.71 -17.91 -6.54
CA LYS A 256 8.05 -18.65 -5.44
C LYS A 256 7.22 -17.72 -4.55
N LEU A 257 7.73 -16.53 -4.23
CA LEU A 257 6.96 -15.51 -3.51
C LEU A 257 5.72 -15.06 -4.28
N ALA A 258 5.84 -14.87 -5.60
CA ALA A 258 4.71 -14.55 -6.45
C ALA A 258 3.65 -15.66 -6.46
N LYS A 259 4.07 -16.93 -6.53
CA LYS A 259 3.17 -18.09 -6.43
C LYS A 259 2.47 -18.17 -5.06
N GLU A 260 3.16 -17.83 -3.97
CA GLU A 260 2.55 -17.77 -2.65
C GLU A 260 1.54 -16.61 -2.53
N LEU A 261 1.84 -15.47 -3.13
CA LEU A 261 0.92 -14.32 -3.19
C LEU A 261 -0.34 -14.68 -4.00
N ASP A 262 -0.19 -15.35 -5.13
CA ASP A 262 -1.27 -15.77 -6.02
C ASP A 262 -2.30 -16.74 -5.38
N LYS A 263 -1.89 -17.51 -4.37
CA LYS A 263 -2.81 -18.40 -3.64
C LYS A 263 -3.96 -17.65 -2.95
N ASN A 264 -3.78 -16.38 -2.64
CA ASN A 264 -4.75 -15.57 -1.91
C ASN A 264 -5.35 -14.44 -2.76
N SER A 265 -4.74 -14.13 -3.92
CA SER A 265 -5.19 -13.06 -4.82
C SER A 265 -4.98 -13.50 -6.27
N ASN A 266 -5.95 -13.29 -7.13
CA ASN A 266 -5.75 -13.48 -8.58
C ASN A 266 -4.81 -12.39 -9.09
N LEU A 267 -3.60 -12.76 -9.48
CA LEU A 267 -2.63 -11.82 -10.02
C LEU A 267 -3.15 -11.19 -11.31
N SER A 268 -3.35 -9.88 -11.29
CA SER A 268 -3.78 -9.10 -12.45
C SER A 268 -2.76 -8.06 -12.91
N LYS A 269 -1.76 -7.80 -12.08
CA LYS A 269 -0.66 -6.87 -12.35
C LYS A 269 0.65 -7.48 -11.89
N VAL A 270 1.76 -7.14 -12.55
CA VAL A 270 3.10 -7.58 -12.16
C VAL A 270 4.11 -6.43 -12.24
N VAL A 271 5.13 -6.51 -11.40
CA VAL A 271 6.29 -5.60 -11.44
C VAL A 271 7.51 -6.43 -11.81
N VAL A 272 8.31 -5.94 -12.76
CA VAL A 272 9.56 -6.57 -13.18
C VAL A 272 10.72 -5.60 -12.95
N VAL A 273 11.74 -6.07 -12.25
CA VAL A 273 12.92 -5.28 -11.87
C VAL A 273 14.19 -6.07 -12.13
N ASN A 274 15.30 -5.39 -12.42
CA ASN A 274 16.60 -6.05 -12.50
C ASN A 274 17.08 -6.48 -11.11
N GLY A 275 17.28 -7.77 -10.91
CA GLY A 275 17.65 -8.36 -9.62
C GLY A 275 19.13 -8.17 -9.22
N GLU A 276 19.98 -7.62 -10.09
CA GLU A 276 21.41 -7.40 -9.82
C GLU A 276 21.72 -5.91 -9.60
N LYS A 277 21.32 -5.07 -10.55
CA LYS A 277 21.64 -3.63 -10.57
C LYS A 277 20.45 -2.75 -10.13
N GLY A 278 19.22 -3.28 -10.15
CA GLY A 278 17.97 -2.59 -9.83
C GLY A 278 17.47 -2.80 -8.40
N LEU A 279 18.34 -3.02 -7.41
CA LEU A 279 17.89 -3.31 -6.04
C LEU A 279 17.11 -2.15 -5.40
N ALA A 280 17.54 -0.91 -5.63
CA ALA A 280 16.82 0.28 -5.17
C ALA A 280 15.46 0.44 -5.91
N ASP A 281 15.41 0.03 -7.18
CA ASP A 281 14.19 0.06 -7.99
C ASP A 281 13.15 -0.94 -7.45
N ALA A 282 13.61 -2.15 -7.06
CA ALA A 282 12.76 -3.15 -6.40
C ALA A 282 12.21 -2.62 -5.06
N VAL A 283 13.06 -2.01 -4.25
CA VAL A 283 12.64 -1.42 -2.95
C VAL A 283 11.71 -0.23 -3.15
N SER A 284 11.92 0.58 -4.20
CA SER A 284 11.00 1.67 -4.57
C SER A 284 9.58 1.19 -4.83
N MET A 285 9.45 -0.01 -5.38
CA MET A 285 8.14 -0.64 -5.63
C MET A 285 7.57 -1.37 -4.42
N GLY A 286 8.35 -1.60 -3.36
CA GLY A 286 7.93 -2.43 -2.22
C GLY A 286 6.58 -2.04 -1.63
N ALA A 287 6.44 -0.78 -1.21
CA ALA A 287 5.20 -0.26 -0.61
C ALA A 287 4.01 -0.28 -1.59
N ILE A 288 4.27 0.09 -2.85
CA ILE A 288 3.27 0.13 -3.92
C ILE A 288 2.81 -1.28 -4.27
N SER A 289 3.76 -2.21 -4.45
CA SER A 289 3.46 -3.61 -4.73
C SER A 289 2.69 -4.27 -3.59
N ALA A 290 3.01 -3.90 -2.34
CA ALA A 290 2.25 -4.34 -1.18
C ALA A 290 0.82 -3.80 -1.19
N LYS A 291 0.64 -2.50 -1.46
CA LYS A 291 -0.67 -1.85 -1.56
C LYS A 291 -1.54 -2.45 -2.68
N GLU A 292 -0.96 -2.61 -3.88
CA GLU A 292 -1.66 -3.04 -5.10
C GLU A 292 -1.69 -4.58 -5.27
N GLU A 293 -1.13 -5.33 -4.31
CA GLU A 293 -1.01 -6.81 -4.33
C GLU A 293 -0.29 -7.34 -5.59
N MET A 294 0.71 -6.58 -6.05
CA MET A 294 1.52 -6.94 -7.23
C MET A 294 2.78 -7.70 -6.82
N PRO A 295 3.10 -8.86 -7.39
CA PRO A 295 4.40 -9.50 -7.15
C PRO A 295 5.52 -8.66 -7.78
N ILE A 296 6.67 -8.63 -7.10
CA ILE A 296 7.92 -8.10 -7.66
C ILE A 296 8.71 -9.29 -8.21
N LEU A 297 8.85 -9.36 -9.52
CA LEU A 297 9.55 -10.40 -10.26
C LEU A 297 10.93 -9.89 -10.65
N LEU A 298 11.96 -10.68 -10.36
CA LEU A 298 13.33 -10.32 -10.67
C LEU A 298 13.77 -10.95 -11.97
N THR A 299 14.53 -10.19 -12.77
CA THR A 299 15.15 -10.63 -14.02
C THR A 299 16.53 -10.00 -14.16
N ASN A 300 17.27 -10.30 -15.20
CA ASN A 300 18.51 -9.64 -15.57
C ASN A 300 18.59 -9.38 -17.09
N GLN A 301 19.66 -8.76 -17.54
CA GLN A 301 19.86 -8.40 -18.96
C GLN A 301 19.95 -9.62 -19.89
N ASN A 302 20.40 -10.76 -19.36
CA ASN A 302 20.64 -11.99 -20.14
C ASN A 302 19.51 -13.01 -19.97
N ASP A 303 18.49 -12.68 -19.17
CA ASP A 303 17.38 -13.57 -18.86
C ASP A 303 16.42 -13.67 -20.05
N ASP A 304 16.02 -14.89 -20.39
CA ASP A 304 14.98 -15.18 -21.38
C ASP A 304 13.56 -15.03 -20.80
N MET A 305 13.45 -14.64 -19.54
CA MET A 305 12.19 -14.44 -18.80
C MET A 305 11.28 -15.67 -18.79
N LYS A 306 11.81 -16.86 -19.00
CA LYS A 306 11.02 -18.10 -19.09
C LYS A 306 10.16 -18.33 -17.85
N ASP A 307 10.74 -18.22 -16.66
CA ASP A 307 10.01 -18.47 -15.40
C ASP A 307 8.90 -17.42 -15.16
N ILE A 308 9.11 -16.17 -15.58
CA ILE A 308 8.09 -15.12 -15.54
C ILE A 308 6.98 -15.45 -16.54
N LYS A 309 7.34 -15.83 -17.77
CA LYS A 309 6.41 -16.24 -18.81
C LYS A 309 5.52 -17.41 -18.36
N ASP A 310 6.13 -18.43 -17.77
CA ASP A 310 5.42 -19.59 -17.24
C ASP A 310 4.48 -19.22 -16.06
N LEU A 311 4.91 -18.27 -15.21
CA LEU A 311 4.08 -17.78 -14.11
C LEU A 311 2.81 -17.09 -14.60
N ILE A 312 2.91 -16.27 -15.66
CA ILE A 312 1.82 -15.42 -16.15
C ILE A 312 1.00 -16.05 -17.28
N ALA A 313 1.45 -17.18 -17.87
CA ALA A 313 0.87 -17.80 -19.07
C ALA A 313 -0.65 -18.05 -19.02
N ASN A 314 -1.17 -18.39 -17.82
CA ASN A 314 -2.58 -18.70 -17.60
C ASN A 314 -3.28 -17.67 -16.69
N LYS A 315 -2.78 -16.41 -16.70
CA LYS A 315 -3.30 -15.34 -15.87
C LYS A 315 -3.73 -14.15 -16.71
N ASN A 316 -4.79 -13.49 -16.28
CA ASN A 316 -5.27 -12.27 -16.91
C ASN A 316 -4.48 -11.06 -16.41
N ILE A 317 -3.20 -10.95 -16.82
CA ILE A 317 -2.38 -9.80 -16.46
C ILE A 317 -2.81 -8.59 -17.30
N SER A 318 -3.44 -7.65 -16.67
CA SER A 318 -3.93 -6.41 -17.28
C SER A 318 -2.87 -5.34 -17.41
N LYS A 319 -1.81 -5.39 -16.57
CA LYS A 319 -0.76 -4.38 -16.51
C LYS A 319 0.58 -4.95 -16.02
N SER A 320 1.65 -4.57 -16.70
CA SER A 320 3.03 -4.88 -16.31
C SER A 320 3.83 -3.60 -16.13
N TYR A 321 4.53 -3.47 -15.01
CA TYR A 321 5.43 -2.36 -14.73
C TYR A 321 6.87 -2.83 -14.80
N VAL A 322 7.70 -2.18 -15.61
CA VAL A 322 9.14 -2.44 -15.70
C VAL A 322 9.87 -1.25 -15.12
N ILE A 323 10.60 -1.48 -14.03
CA ILE A 323 11.21 -0.40 -13.24
C ILE A 323 12.71 -0.43 -13.37
N GLY A 324 13.28 0.67 -13.83
CA GLY A 324 14.72 0.83 -14.08
C GLY A 324 15.06 1.08 -15.55
N GLY A 325 16.30 1.51 -15.79
CA GLY A 325 16.78 1.90 -17.11
C GLY A 325 16.76 0.76 -18.13
N GLU A 326 16.59 1.10 -19.40
CA GLU A 326 16.46 0.12 -20.49
C GLU A 326 17.70 -0.80 -20.65
N SER A 327 18.89 -0.30 -20.29
CA SER A 327 20.14 -1.09 -20.34
C SER A 327 20.19 -2.22 -19.30
N LEU A 328 19.26 -2.27 -18.38
CA LEU A 328 19.17 -3.29 -17.32
C LEU A 328 18.41 -4.54 -17.75
N PHE A 329 17.75 -4.51 -18.91
CA PHE A 329 16.81 -5.54 -19.35
C PHE A 329 17.12 -6.06 -20.76
N ASN A 330 16.71 -7.30 -21.04
CA ASN A 330 16.50 -7.78 -22.38
C ASN A 330 15.17 -7.23 -22.91
N ASN A 331 15.22 -6.05 -23.56
CA ASN A 331 13.99 -5.35 -23.98
C ASN A 331 13.16 -6.14 -25.00
N LYS A 332 13.78 -7.01 -25.80
CA LYS A 332 13.07 -7.90 -26.72
C LYS A 332 12.22 -8.90 -25.94
N GLU A 333 12.80 -9.56 -24.95
CA GLU A 333 12.09 -10.54 -24.14
C GLU A 333 11.02 -9.87 -23.22
N VAL A 334 11.32 -8.68 -22.67
CA VAL A 334 10.33 -7.89 -21.93
C VAL A 334 9.07 -7.64 -22.77
N ASN A 335 9.25 -7.15 -24.00
CA ASN A 335 8.12 -6.82 -24.88
C ASN A 335 7.37 -8.07 -25.40
N ASN A 336 8.07 -9.21 -25.56
CA ASN A 336 7.47 -10.46 -26.00
C ASN A 336 6.72 -11.20 -24.87
N THR A 337 7.12 -10.98 -23.62
CA THR A 337 6.61 -11.73 -22.47
C THR A 337 5.52 -10.99 -21.73
N LEU A 338 5.67 -9.67 -21.54
CA LEU A 338 4.82 -8.90 -20.63
C LEU A 338 3.69 -8.18 -21.38
N PRO A 339 2.42 -8.35 -20.94
CA PRO A 339 1.32 -7.59 -21.52
C PRO A 339 1.26 -6.17 -20.94
N SER A 340 0.79 -5.21 -21.76
CA SER A 340 0.48 -3.83 -21.33
C SER A 340 1.59 -3.16 -20.52
N VAL A 341 2.82 -3.16 -21.05
CA VAL A 341 4.02 -2.67 -20.35
C VAL A 341 3.98 -1.16 -20.13
N THR A 342 4.25 -0.74 -18.90
CA THR A 342 4.61 0.63 -18.53
C THR A 342 6.03 0.62 -17.96
N LYS A 343 6.93 1.34 -18.60
CA LYS A 343 8.31 1.50 -18.13
C LYS A 343 8.43 2.77 -17.29
N ILE A 344 9.05 2.66 -16.10
CA ILE A 344 9.33 3.80 -15.22
C ILE A 344 10.82 3.76 -14.87
N ALA A 345 11.55 4.79 -15.31
CA ALA A 345 12.99 4.90 -15.09
C ALA A 345 13.40 6.38 -14.93
N GLY A 346 14.32 6.63 -14.01
CA GLY A 346 15.06 7.88 -13.90
C GLY A 346 16.47 7.76 -14.44
N SER A 347 17.23 8.83 -14.37
CA SER A 347 18.67 8.86 -14.67
C SER A 347 19.48 8.10 -13.60
N ASP A 348 18.95 8.05 -12.40
CA ASP A 348 19.49 7.31 -11.25
C ASP A 348 18.37 6.72 -10.39
N ARG A 349 18.75 6.00 -9.32
CA ARG A 349 17.83 5.34 -8.38
C ARG A 349 16.91 6.31 -7.64
N THR A 350 17.36 7.54 -7.38
CA THR A 350 16.61 8.57 -6.66
C THR A 350 15.51 9.13 -7.55
N GLU A 351 15.84 9.47 -8.79
CA GLU A 351 14.86 9.93 -9.78
C GLU A 351 13.90 8.80 -10.17
N THR A 352 14.38 7.54 -10.28
CA THR A 352 13.48 6.38 -10.48
C THR A 352 12.46 6.29 -9.35
N ASN A 353 12.89 6.36 -8.09
CA ASN A 353 11.99 6.35 -6.94
C ASN A 353 10.98 7.51 -7.00
N SER A 354 11.43 8.73 -7.33
CA SER A 354 10.56 9.90 -7.46
C SER A 354 9.49 9.70 -8.54
N LYS A 355 9.86 9.18 -9.72
CA LYS A 355 8.91 8.87 -10.81
C LYS A 355 7.94 7.77 -10.42
N VAL A 356 8.40 6.74 -9.72
CA VAL A 356 7.57 5.66 -9.19
C VAL A 356 6.53 6.22 -8.22
N ILE A 357 6.94 6.96 -7.19
CA ILE A 357 5.98 7.50 -6.21
C ILE A 357 5.02 8.51 -6.84
N SER A 358 5.48 9.34 -7.79
CA SER A 358 4.62 10.29 -8.50
C SER A 358 3.57 9.59 -9.38
N HIS A 359 3.92 8.44 -9.98
CA HIS A 359 3.01 7.67 -10.80
C HIS A 359 1.87 7.04 -9.99
N PHE A 360 2.17 6.54 -8.77
CA PHE A 360 1.21 5.76 -7.99
C PHE A 360 0.49 6.55 -6.88
N TYR A 361 1.03 7.70 -6.46
CA TYR A 361 0.44 8.53 -5.40
C TYR A 361 -0.05 9.86 -5.97
N SER A 362 -1.18 9.81 -6.69
CA SER A 362 -1.79 10.98 -7.33
C SER A 362 -2.56 11.89 -6.36
N LYS A 363 -3.05 11.38 -5.22
CA LYS A 363 -3.81 12.15 -4.23
C LYS A 363 -2.97 13.31 -3.67
N ASP A 364 -3.61 14.46 -3.43
CA ASP A 364 -2.94 15.64 -2.87
C ASP A 364 -2.65 15.48 -1.38
N THR A 365 -3.47 14.74 -0.66
CA THR A 365 -3.27 14.45 0.76
C THR A 365 -2.96 12.98 0.95
N LEU A 366 -1.86 12.69 1.65
CA LEU A 366 -1.38 11.36 1.98
C LEU A 366 -1.28 11.22 3.52
N ASN A 367 -1.41 10.01 4.04
CA ASN A 367 -1.36 9.79 5.48
C ASN A 367 0.06 10.00 6.00
N ASP A 368 1.01 9.22 5.51
CA ASP A 368 2.39 9.24 5.96
C ASP A 368 3.34 9.51 4.79
N LEU A 369 4.53 10.01 5.10
CA LEU A 369 5.69 10.01 4.23
C LEU A 369 6.84 9.34 4.97
N TYR A 370 7.32 8.22 4.45
CA TYR A 370 8.48 7.54 5.00
C TYR A 370 9.74 7.93 4.23
N VAL A 371 10.80 8.31 4.96
CA VAL A 371 12.07 8.75 4.37
C VAL A 371 13.15 7.75 4.77
N ALA A 372 13.67 7.00 3.81
CA ALA A 372 14.65 5.95 4.01
C ALA A 372 15.86 6.12 3.08
N LYS A 373 16.99 5.49 3.41
CA LYS A 373 18.21 5.56 2.58
C LYS A 373 18.05 4.81 1.27
N ASN A 374 18.66 5.35 0.20
CA ASN A 374 18.61 4.80 -1.16
C ASN A 374 19.69 3.73 -1.44
N GLY A 375 20.53 3.39 -0.47
CA GLY A 375 21.59 2.38 -0.62
C GLY A 375 22.76 2.81 -1.51
N MET A 376 22.95 4.11 -1.78
CA MET A 376 24.05 4.60 -2.63
C MET A 376 25.43 4.37 -1.99
N ASN A 377 25.53 4.60 -0.69
CA ASN A 377 26.79 4.44 0.04
C ASN A 377 27.08 2.97 0.39
N LYS A 378 26.03 2.25 0.79
CA LYS A 378 26.06 0.80 1.08
C LYS A 378 24.74 0.20 0.64
N GLN A 379 24.80 -0.83 -0.18
CA GLN A 379 23.63 -1.53 -0.69
C GLN A 379 22.72 -2.06 0.44
N ASP A 380 23.33 -2.50 1.53
CA ASP A 380 22.61 -2.98 2.72
C ASP A 380 21.78 -1.91 3.43
N ASP A 381 22.00 -0.61 3.15
CA ASP A 381 21.17 0.47 3.70
C ASP A 381 19.72 0.43 3.16
N LEU A 382 19.47 -0.31 2.09
CA LEU A 382 18.12 -0.54 1.57
C LEU A 382 17.25 -1.43 2.46
N VAL A 383 17.83 -2.12 3.44
CA VAL A 383 17.08 -3.03 4.32
C VAL A 383 16.05 -2.29 5.20
N ASP A 384 16.34 -1.06 5.60
CA ASP A 384 15.41 -0.22 6.37
C ASP A 384 14.19 0.14 5.51
N ALA A 385 14.40 0.50 4.25
CA ALA A 385 13.35 0.79 3.29
C ALA A 385 12.51 -0.46 2.93
N LEU A 386 13.15 -1.62 2.83
CA LEU A 386 12.47 -2.91 2.64
C LEU A 386 11.56 -3.23 3.84
N SER A 387 12.07 -3.03 5.06
CA SER A 387 11.33 -3.32 6.30
C SER A 387 10.10 -2.42 6.45
N VAL A 388 10.22 -1.12 6.13
CA VAL A 388 9.10 -0.18 6.21
C VAL A 388 8.10 -0.37 5.07
N GLY A 389 8.49 -1.00 3.97
CA GLY A 389 7.64 -1.18 2.79
C GLY A 389 6.29 -1.83 3.09
N VAL A 390 6.24 -2.78 4.03
CA VAL A 390 4.98 -3.42 4.44
C VAL A 390 4.08 -2.44 5.19
N LEU A 391 4.64 -1.71 6.16
CA LEU A 391 3.90 -0.67 6.90
C LEU A 391 3.40 0.41 5.96
N ALA A 392 4.25 0.88 5.05
CA ALA A 392 3.91 1.88 4.04
C ALA A 392 2.80 1.38 3.09
N GLY A 393 2.83 0.10 2.71
CA GLY A 393 1.74 -0.53 1.96
C GLY A 393 0.42 -0.61 2.74
N LYS A 394 0.47 -0.87 4.06
CA LYS A 394 -0.73 -0.86 4.94
C LYS A 394 -1.32 0.54 5.09
N THR A 395 -0.49 1.56 5.22
CA THR A 395 -0.93 2.96 5.39
C THR A 395 -1.14 3.68 4.06
N GLU A 396 -0.99 3.00 2.93
CA GLU A 396 -1.07 3.53 1.57
C GLU A 396 -0.17 4.76 1.36
N SER A 397 1.05 4.70 1.86
CA SER A 397 1.95 5.85 1.99
C SER A 397 3.24 5.64 1.19
N PRO A 398 3.82 6.70 0.59
CA PRO A 398 5.05 6.60 -0.16
C PRO A 398 6.27 6.40 0.73
N VAL A 399 7.26 5.69 0.18
CA VAL A 399 8.63 5.62 0.71
C VAL A 399 9.56 6.38 -0.21
N VAL A 400 10.10 7.50 0.26
CA VAL A 400 11.08 8.31 -0.47
C VAL A 400 12.47 7.79 -0.14
N LEU A 401 13.19 7.34 -1.16
CA LEU A 401 14.55 6.83 -1.04
C LEU A 401 15.55 7.97 -1.26
N VAL A 402 16.29 8.33 -0.20
CA VAL A 402 17.16 9.49 -0.20
C VAL A 402 18.64 9.15 -0.08
N GLY A 403 19.49 9.99 -0.68
CA GLY A 403 20.91 10.06 -0.39
C GLY A 403 21.19 11.04 0.76
N ASN A 404 22.26 11.84 0.62
CA ASN A 404 22.60 12.89 1.60
C ASN A 404 21.58 14.05 1.67
N GLY A 405 20.69 14.19 0.67
CA GLY A 405 19.66 15.22 0.59
C GLY A 405 18.60 14.81 -0.41
N LEU A 406 17.58 15.63 -0.58
CA LEU A 406 16.54 15.46 -1.58
C LEU A 406 17.02 15.98 -2.94
N ASP A 407 16.70 15.25 -4.00
CA ASP A 407 16.81 15.81 -5.35
C ASP A 407 15.63 16.73 -5.70
N ASN A 408 15.70 17.36 -6.88
CA ASN A 408 14.68 18.32 -7.29
C ASN A 408 13.32 17.67 -7.53
N SER A 409 13.28 16.47 -8.09
CA SER A 409 12.03 15.76 -8.38
C SER A 409 11.33 15.30 -7.10
N GLN A 410 12.10 14.89 -6.08
CA GLN A 410 11.58 14.58 -4.76
C GLN A 410 11.04 15.83 -4.06
N LYS A 411 11.77 16.95 -4.13
CA LYS A 411 11.32 18.26 -3.59
C LYS A 411 10.02 18.69 -4.22
N GLU A 412 9.89 18.55 -5.53
CA GLU A 412 8.66 18.87 -6.25
C GLU A 412 7.48 17.98 -5.82
N PHE A 413 7.68 16.66 -5.75
CA PHE A 413 6.65 15.75 -5.25
C PHE A 413 6.18 16.15 -3.85
N ILE A 414 7.12 16.39 -2.92
CA ILE A 414 6.82 16.70 -1.52
C ILE A 414 6.08 18.04 -1.39
N LYS A 415 6.52 19.08 -2.10
CA LYS A 415 5.87 20.40 -2.08
C LYS A 415 4.42 20.37 -2.56
N ASN A 416 4.11 19.49 -3.50
CA ASN A 416 2.80 19.39 -4.12
C ASN A 416 1.84 18.44 -3.37
N LYS A 417 2.23 17.97 -2.15
CA LYS A 417 1.45 17.05 -1.34
C LYS A 417 1.30 17.55 0.10
N LYS A 418 0.19 17.17 0.72
CA LYS A 418 -0.03 17.34 2.16
C LYS A 418 0.13 15.98 2.84
N PHE A 419 0.82 15.94 3.98
CA PHE A 419 1.03 14.74 4.77
C PHE A 419 0.50 14.95 6.18
N LYS A 420 -0.09 13.91 6.79
CA LYS A 420 -0.46 13.94 8.22
C LYS A 420 0.75 13.68 9.11
N ASN A 421 1.63 12.78 8.66
CA ASN A 421 2.85 12.42 9.39
C ASN A 421 4.04 12.31 8.43
N ILE A 422 5.23 12.64 8.93
CA ILE A 422 6.49 12.37 8.25
C ILE A 422 7.39 11.57 9.18
N THR A 423 7.99 10.50 8.67
CA THR A 423 8.74 9.55 9.49
C THR A 423 10.11 9.25 8.89
N GLN A 424 11.17 9.53 9.64
CA GLN A 424 12.53 9.10 9.31
C GLN A 424 12.70 7.61 9.64
N ILE A 425 13.18 6.83 8.66
CA ILE A 425 13.42 5.40 8.81
C ILE A 425 14.93 5.14 8.80
N GLY A 426 15.42 4.50 9.87
CA GLY A 426 16.85 4.35 10.09
C GLY A 426 17.53 5.69 10.38
N GLY A 427 18.84 5.65 10.61
CA GLY A 427 19.68 6.81 10.87
C GLY A 427 21.01 6.73 10.14
N ASN A 428 21.93 7.65 10.47
CA ASN A 428 23.30 7.71 9.94
C ASN A 428 23.35 7.84 8.41
N GLY A 429 22.86 9.01 7.91
CA GLY A 429 23.02 9.40 6.50
C GLY A 429 21.79 9.89 5.77
N ASN A 430 20.63 9.95 6.42
CA ASN A 430 19.41 10.53 5.84
C ASN A 430 18.84 11.73 6.65
N GLU A 431 19.54 12.16 7.71
CA GLU A 431 19.10 13.23 8.59
C GLU A 431 18.96 14.57 7.84
N LYS A 432 19.91 14.89 6.96
CA LYS A 432 19.87 16.11 6.16
C LYS A 432 18.65 16.09 5.23
N ALA A 433 18.42 14.97 4.54
CA ALA A 433 17.25 14.83 3.66
C ALA A 433 15.95 14.93 4.45
N PHE A 434 15.88 14.32 5.65
CA PHE A 434 14.70 14.43 6.50
C PHE A 434 14.45 15.88 6.96
N ASN A 435 15.49 16.62 7.36
CA ASN A 435 15.36 18.04 7.70
C ASN A 435 14.90 18.89 6.49
N GLU A 436 15.33 18.54 5.25
CA GLU A 436 14.82 19.17 4.04
C GLU A 436 13.32 18.87 3.84
N VAL A 437 12.86 17.64 4.08
CA VAL A 437 11.42 17.30 4.08
C VAL A 437 10.67 18.14 5.10
N GLU A 438 11.15 18.21 6.34
CA GLU A 438 10.54 19.01 7.41
C GLU A 438 10.34 20.48 7.03
N ASN A 439 11.26 21.04 6.23
CA ASN A 439 11.19 22.43 5.77
C ASN A 439 10.22 22.61 4.60
N LEU A 440 9.95 21.57 3.83
CA LEU A 440 9.06 21.63 2.66
C LEU A 440 7.59 21.45 3.02
N VAL A 441 7.29 20.71 4.09
CA VAL A 441 5.91 20.33 4.52
C VAL A 441 5.35 21.27 5.61
N LYS A 442 5.90 22.47 5.75
CA LYS A 442 5.45 23.48 6.73
C LYS A 442 4.10 24.06 6.37
#